data_2181dc3bfee4c2c9309b70b0b9510afb
#
_entry.id   2181dc3bfee4c2c9309b70b0b9510afb
#
_cell.length_a   1.000
_cell.length_b   1.000
_cell.length_c   1.000
_cell.angle_alpha   90.00
_cell.angle_beta   90.00
_cell.angle_gamma   90.00
#
_symmetry.space_group_name_H-M   'P 1'
#
loop_
_entity.id
_entity.type
_entity.pdbx_description
1 polymer ?
#
loop_
_entity_poly.entity_id
_entity_poly.type
_entity_poly.pdbx_seq_one_letter_code
_entity_poly.pdbx_strand_id
1 'polypeptide(L)'
;MAEKRAYRGSMTVFFSVLTVLFLALISAMAESVRVQGARAKAASVLDLGIFSVLGEYERDLLEEYEVFGVDASYGGEDFQKEKLSERLDFFMKYNIEPTRGTMLTGNTLFPVRTEGSSILRTLLLTDEDGWVFRDQIVQNLKSAAGTELAVEFLEARKKSQEMEKNQKDYEKQEQEAEKALIEAEAAQREEEKAAGGNSGADDGSVVPMDPDGSALPAVQEKPDNPLDLIKKVKKMGILGLVLEDPSSVSMKELVKKELAGERKREKGDLSWERESSGLIGDGIFQEYLFSHFSSAMDTEEKETALSYELEYLLCGKESDEKNLKATVNKLLLLREGVNFVYILADGEMRHSAELLAAAIAGGAPGVTTALTAALLAAWAYGESLLDVRILLAGGKVPAVKTKESFQLTLENLGKLPEVLASCKEKAREGLDYEAYLQMLFLTGKKKSYPMRALNLIECNLRKKEGMGHFQIDHCIAGLEAEAEWELSPVFAALPEAFLKTGLGAVNYHTRGKFIYEI
;
A
#
# COMPACT_ATOMS: atom_id res chain seq x y z
N MET A 1 41.82 88.62 -34.99
CA MET A 1 40.49 88.06 -35.28
C MET A 1 40.52 86.54 -35.69
N ALA A 2 41.61 85.85 -35.52
CA ALA A 2 41.75 84.43 -35.96
C ALA A 2 41.48 83.38 -34.86
N GLU A 3 41.53 83.74 -33.57
CA GLU A 3 41.35 82.71 -32.50
C GLU A 3 39.90 82.30 -32.19
N LYS A 4 38.91 83.17 -32.48
CA LYS A 4 37.49 82.82 -32.19
C LYS A 4 36.84 81.76 -33.12
N ARG A 5 37.46 81.44 -34.28
CA ARG A 5 36.92 80.40 -35.19
C ARG A 5 37.34 78.97 -34.81
N ALA A 6 38.51 78.85 -34.16
CA ALA A 6 38.96 77.48 -33.73
C ALA A 6 38.10 76.93 -32.56
N TYR A 7 37.62 77.80 -31.67
CA TYR A 7 36.79 77.39 -30.53
C TYR A 7 35.38 76.88 -30.95
N ARG A 8 34.78 77.40 -32.03
CA ARG A 8 33.45 77.00 -32.45
C ARG A 8 33.45 75.60 -33.08
N GLY A 9 34.50 75.16 -33.77
CA GLY A 9 34.65 73.82 -34.30
C GLY A 9 34.91 72.76 -33.23
N SER A 10 35.65 73.09 -32.21
CA SER A 10 35.93 72.26 -31.03
C SER A 10 34.66 71.96 -30.20
N MET A 11 33.80 72.96 -30.00
CA MET A 11 32.53 72.81 -29.28
C MET A 11 31.54 71.91 -30.00
N THR A 12 31.40 72.00 -31.30
CA THR A 12 30.54 71.14 -32.11
C THR A 12 31.00 69.65 -32.12
N VAL A 13 32.33 69.45 -32.21
CA VAL A 13 32.90 68.09 -32.06
C VAL A 13 32.64 67.52 -30.65
N PHE A 14 32.84 68.34 -29.62
CA PHE A 14 32.58 67.92 -28.25
C PHE A 14 31.11 67.54 -28.04
N PHE A 15 30.15 68.36 -28.46
CA PHE A 15 28.72 68.04 -28.34
C PHE A 15 28.31 66.79 -29.20
N SER A 16 28.90 66.62 -30.39
CA SER A 16 28.63 65.45 -31.22
C SER A 16 29.11 64.13 -30.53
N VAL A 17 30.32 64.13 -29.94
CA VAL A 17 30.87 63.01 -29.19
C VAL A 17 30.01 62.73 -27.96
N LEU A 18 29.60 63.78 -27.20
CA LEU A 18 28.72 63.62 -26.04
C LEU A 18 27.37 63.02 -26.40
N THR A 19 26.76 63.49 -27.53
CA THR A 19 25.48 62.95 -28.03
C THR A 19 25.61 61.48 -28.40
N VAL A 20 26.70 61.08 -29.07
CA VAL A 20 26.96 59.67 -29.43
C VAL A 20 27.12 58.81 -28.15
N LEU A 21 27.82 59.32 -27.12
CA LEU A 21 27.95 58.61 -25.82
C LEU A 21 26.60 58.43 -25.13
N PHE A 22 25.74 59.47 -25.10
CA PHE A 22 24.40 59.37 -24.53
C PHE A 22 23.52 58.41 -25.31
N LEU A 23 23.55 58.41 -26.65
CA LEU A 23 22.81 57.46 -27.44
C LEU A 23 23.32 56.04 -27.23
N ALA A 24 24.63 55.82 -27.13
CA ALA A 24 25.19 54.52 -26.78
C ALA A 24 24.75 54.04 -25.41
N LEU A 25 24.72 54.93 -24.40
CA LEU A 25 24.24 54.60 -23.06
C LEU A 25 22.75 54.23 -23.07
N ILE A 26 21.90 55.01 -23.74
CA ILE A 26 20.45 54.72 -23.88
C ILE A 26 20.24 53.39 -24.60
N SER A 27 20.98 53.11 -25.70
CA SER A 27 20.91 51.87 -26.41
C SER A 27 21.33 50.67 -25.56
N ALA A 28 22.39 50.81 -24.74
CA ALA A 28 22.82 49.77 -23.83
C ALA A 28 21.79 49.51 -22.71
N MET A 29 21.17 50.56 -22.18
CA MET A 29 20.09 50.42 -21.21
C MET A 29 18.86 49.74 -21.80
N ALA A 30 18.43 50.14 -23.01
CA ALA A 30 17.31 49.54 -23.72
C ALA A 30 17.57 48.04 -24.03
N GLU A 31 18.80 47.71 -24.46
CA GLU A 31 19.19 46.32 -24.68
C GLU A 31 19.19 45.50 -23.38
N SER A 32 19.67 46.05 -22.29
CA SER A 32 19.65 45.41 -20.96
C SER A 32 18.22 45.05 -20.51
N VAL A 33 17.30 46.01 -20.62
CA VAL A 33 15.88 45.79 -20.30
C VAL A 33 15.25 44.70 -21.21
N ARG A 34 15.57 44.78 -22.50
CA ARG A 34 15.09 43.79 -23.49
C ARG A 34 15.60 42.39 -23.20
N VAL A 35 16.89 42.24 -22.87
CA VAL A 35 17.49 40.96 -22.51
C VAL A 35 16.84 40.38 -21.25
N GLN A 36 16.61 41.18 -20.22
CA GLN A 36 15.94 40.71 -19.01
C GLN A 36 14.50 40.30 -19.27
N GLY A 37 13.76 41.10 -20.04
CA GLY A 37 12.38 40.75 -20.45
C GLY A 37 12.32 39.46 -21.31
N ALA A 38 13.30 39.28 -22.21
CA ALA A 38 13.41 38.04 -23.01
C ALA A 38 13.71 36.83 -22.12
N ARG A 39 14.59 36.93 -21.14
CA ARG A 39 14.88 35.87 -20.18
C ARG A 39 13.65 35.51 -19.33
N ALA A 40 12.91 36.48 -18.85
CA ALA A 40 11.67 36.25 -18.11
C ALA A 40 10.61 35.54 -18.98
N LYS A 41 10.46 35.98 -20.25
CA LYS A 41 9.58 35.33 -21.22
C LYS A 41 10.01 33.89 -21.48
N ALA A 42 11.29 33.62 -21.69
CA ALA A 42 11.80 32.29 -21.95
C ALA A 42 11.57 31.34 -20.76
N ALA A 43 11.81 31.80 -19.52
CA ALA A 43 11.48 31.02 -18.34
C ALA A 43 9.98 30.69 -18.28
N SER A 44 9.10 31.68 -18.47
CA SER A 44 7.66 31.45 -18.51
C SER A 44 7.22 30.50 -19.62
N VAL A 45 7.85 30.56 -20.81
CA VAL A 45 7.53 29.64 -21.91
C VAL A 45 7.96 28.21 -21.57
N LEU A 46 9.11 28.03 -20.92
CA LEU A 46 9.56 26.71 -20.45
C LEU A 46 8.59 26.16 -19.39
N ASP A 47 8.24 26.95 -18.38
CA ASP A 47 7.32 26.54 -17.32
C ASP A 47 5.94 26.16 -17.89
N LEU A 48 5.39 26.97 -18.80
CA LEU A 48 4.15 26.64 -19.50
C LEU A 48 4.28 25.39 -20.38
N GLY A 49 5.43 25.19 -21.00
CA GLY A 49 5.73 24.00 -21.79
C GLY A 49 5.73 22.74 -20.92
N ILE A 50 6.43 22.77 -19.79
CA ILE A 50 6.47 21.68 -18.80
C ILE A 50 5.06 21.38 -18.29
N PHE A 51 4.32 22.42 -17.89
CA PHE A 51 2.93 22.26 -17.42
C PHE A 51 2.04 21.63 -18.49
N SER A 52 2.23 22.01 -19.77
CA SER A 52 1.46 21.45 -20.89
C SER A 52 1.80 19.98 -21.15
N VAL A 53 3.07 19.58 -21.03
CA VAL A 53 3.48 18.17 -21.13
C VAL A 53 2.85 17.35 -20.01
N LEU A 54 2.89 17.85 -18.78
CA LEU A 54 2.23 17.19 -17.63
C LEU A 54 0.71 17.19 -17.76
N GLY A 55 0.13 18.13 -18.53
CA GLY A 55 -1.30 18.12 -18.88
C GLY A 55 -1.73 16.96 -19.81
N GLU A 56 -0.79 16.22 -20.38
CA GLU A 56 -1.03 15.00 -21.17
C GLU A 56 -1.13 13.74 -20.30
N TYR A 57 -1.64 13.87 -19.08
CA TYR A 57 -1.78 12.76 -18.14
C TYR A 57 -2.70 11.65 -18.66
N GLU A 58 -2.45 10.41 -18.19
CA GLU A 58 -3.27 9.24 -18.53
C GLU A 58 -4.66 9.36 -17.88
N ARG A 59 -5.71 9.40 -18.73
CA ARG A 59 -7.07 9.65 -18.27
C ARG A 59 -7.64 8.51 -17.44
N ASP A 60 -7.42 7.28 -17.87
CA ASP A 60 -7.94 6.11 -17.15
C ASP A 60 -7.32 5.98 -15.77
N LEU A 61 -6.05 6.37 -15.62
CA LEU A 61 -5.37 6.41 -14.32
C LEU A 61 -6.00 7.46 -13.40
N LEU A 62 -6.36 8.62 -13.94
CA LEU A 62 -7.01 9.67 -13.16
C LEU A 62 -8.47 9.34 -12.83
N GLU A 63 -9.25 8.87 -13.82
CA GLU A 63 -10.69 8.64 -13.65
C GLU A 63 -11.00 7.48 -12.69
N GLU A 64 -10.18 6.42 -12.69
CA GLU A 64 -10.42 5.24 -11.84
C GLU A 64 -9.66 5.26 -10.52
N TYR A 65 -8.49 5.91 -10.49
CA TYR A 65 -7.59 5.82 -9.33
C TYR A 65 -7.20 7.20 -8.76
N GLU A 66 -7.73 8.29 -9.31
CA GLU A 66 -7.44 9.67 -8.84
C GLU A 66 -5.94 9.99 -8.81
N VAL A 67 -5.16 9.42 -9.74
CA VAL A 67 -3.70 9.55 -9.82
C VAL A 67 -3.31 10.27 -11.09
N PHE A 68 -2.46 11.29 -10.96
CA PHE A 68 -1.86 11.97 -12.09
C PHE A 68 -0.52 11.34 -12.48
N GLY A 69 -0.38 11.01 -13.74
CA GLY A 69 0.85 10.51 -14.32
C GLY A 69 0.82 10.60 -15.84
N VAL A 70 1.91 11.04 -16.45
CA VAL A 70 2.06 11.04 -17.92
C VAL A 70 2.73 9.76 -18.34
N ASP A 71 2.09 8.98 -19.20
CA ASP A 71 2.73 7.81 -19.81
C ASP A 71 3.80 8.23 -20.83
N ALA A 72 5.06 8.13 -20.44
CA ALA A 72 6.21 8.46 -21.27
C ALA A 72 6.47 7.45 -22.40
N SER A 73 5.75 6.34 -22.45
CA SER A 73 5.79 5.43 -23.60
C SER A 73 4.98 5.95 -24.78
N TYR A 74 3.99 6.84 -24.51
CA TYR A 74 3.03 7.33 -25.52
C TYR A 74 2.36 6.19 -26.28
N GLY A 75 1.95 5.15 -25.57
CA GLY A 75 1.31 3.95 -26.12
C GLY A 75 2.29 2.95 -26.74
N GLY A 76 3.61 3.12 -26.54
CA GLY A 76 4.65 2.16 -26.92
C GLY A 76 5.01 1.19 -25.79
N GLU A 77 6.03 0.36 -26.04
CA GLU A 77 6.56 -0.59 -25.04
C GLU A 77 7.68 0.00 -24.18
N ASP A 78 8.41 1.01 -24.70
CA ASP A 78 9.61 1.57 -24.10
C ASP A 78 9.38 2.98 -23.55
N PHE A 79 10.08 3.29 -22.46
CA PHE A 79 10.17 4.63 -21.92
C PHE A 79 10.96 5.57 -22.86
N GLN A 80 10.39 6.70 -23.28
CA GLN A 80 10.92 7.54 -24.35
C GLN A 80 11.13 9.00 -23.89
N LYS A 81 12.30 9.30 -23.31
CA LYS A 81 12.67 10.68 -22.93
C LYS A 81 12.71 11.63 -24.13
N GLU A 82 13.08 11.14 -25.28
CA GLU A 82 13.16 11.90 -26.53
C GLU A 82 11.79 12.42 -26.96
N LYS A 83 10.74 11.60 -26.86
CA LYS A 83 9.37 12.04 -27.15
C LYS A 83 8.88 13.12 -26.19
N LEU A 84 9.24 13.03 -24.91
CA LEU A 84 8.92 14.08 -23.94
C LEU A 84 9.58 15.41 -24.34
N SER A 85 10.85 15.39 -24.78
CA SER A 85 11.55 16.58 -25.28
C SER A 85 10.88 17.13 -26.54
N GLU A 86 10.48 16.27 -27.49
CA GLU A 86 9.74 16.68 -28.69
C GLU A 86 8.39 17.34 -28.35
N ARG A 87 7.66 16.80 -27.36
CA ARG A 87 6.39 17.39 -26.89
C ARG A 87 6.65 18.73 -26.21
N LEU A 88 7.67 18.83 -25.37
CA LEU A 88 8.07 20.07 -24.73
C LEU A 88 8.43 21.15 -25.77
N ASP A 89 9.23 20.80 -26.75
CA ASP A 89 9.57 21.69 -27.87
C ASP A 89 8.34 22.16 -28.65
N PHE A 90 7.37 21.26 -28.88
CA PHE A 90 6.11 21.62 -29.51
C PHE A 90 5.34 22.66 -28.71
N PHE A 91 5.16 22.46 -27.40
CA PHE A 91 4.47 23.41 -26.55
C PHE A 91 5.22 24.72 -26.37
N MET A 92 6.55 24.69 -26.25
CA MET A 92 7.35 25.91 -26.18
C MET A 92 7.23 26.73 -27.47
N LYS A 93 7.34 26.11 -28.65
CA LYS A 93 7.14 26.78 -29.94
C LYS A 93 5.74 27.39 -30.07
N TYR A 94 4.73 26.67 -29.56
CA TYR A 94 3.36 27.18 -29.53
C TYR A 94 3.23 28.45 -28.65
N ASN A 95 3.88 28.46 -27.47
CA ASN A 95 3.78 29.55 -26.50
C ASN A 95 4.69 30.76 -26.81
N ILE A 96 5.71 30.60 -27.65
CA ILE A 96 6.55 31.72 -28.10
C ILE A 96 5.77 32.69 -28.98
N GLU A 97 4.81 32.21 -29.79
CA GLU A 97 4.01 32.99 -30.72
C GLU A 97 2.70 33.49 -30.10
N PRO A 98 2.67 34.67 -29.41
CA PRO A 98 1.50 35.10 -28.68
C PRO A 98 0.34 35.58 -29.57
N THR A 99 0.56 35.66 -30.89
CA THR A 99 -0.41 36.23 -31.85
C THR A 99 -1.05 35.19 -32.77
N ARG A 100 -0.92 33.91 -32.46
CA ARG A 100 -1.51 32.82 -33.23
C ARG A 100 -3.05 32.95 -33.24
N GLY A 101 -3.61 33.33 -34.39
CA GLY A 101 -5.05 33.50 -34.56
C GLY A 101 -5.59 34.91 -34.34
N THR A 102 -4.76 35.91 -34.07
CA THR A 102 -5.16 37.33 -34.04
C THR A 102 -4.72 38.06 -35.30
N MET A 103 -5.56 39.01 -35.80
CA MET A 103 -5.22 39.89 -36.95
C MET A 103 -4.10 40.89 -36.64
N LEU A 104 -3.57 40.90 -35.43
CA LEU A 104 -2.52 41.82 -34.99
C LEU A 104 -1.15 41.16 -35.19
N THR A 105 -0.54 41.40 -36.36
CA THR A 105 0.88 41.13 -36.63
C THR A 105 1.70 42.15 -35.86
N GLY A 106 1.90 41.97 -34.57
CA GLY A 106 2.80 42.82 -33.77
C GLY A 106 4.17 42.19 -33.61
N ASN A 107 5.24 42.90 -33.93
CA ASN A 107 6.58 42.51 -33.52
C ASN A 107 6.64 42.41 -32.02
N THR A 108 7.03 41.25 -31.48
CA THR A 108 7.18 41.09 -30.04
C THR A 108 8.35 41.95 -29.55
N LEU A 109 8.14 42.70 -28.47
CA LEU A 109 9.19 43.52 -27.84
C LEU A 109 10.38 42.66 -27.36
N PHE A 110 10.09 41.38 -27.07
CA PHE A 110 11.05 40.37 -26.57
C PHE A 110 11.11 39.19 -27.50
N PRO A 111 11.75 39.27 -28.67
CA PRO A 111 11.91 38.14 -29.57
C PRO A 111 12.87 37.11 -28.95
N VAL A 112 12.38 35.89 -28.77
CA VAL A 112 13.13 34.73 -28.28
C VAL A 112 12.92 33.61 -29.27
N ARG A 113 13.96 32.87 -29.58
CA ARG A 113 13.89 31.62 -30.38
C ARG A 113 14.36 30.48 -29.49
N THR A 114 13.71 29.34 -29.59
CA THR A 114 14.20 28.11 -28.97
C THR A 114 15.05 27.33 -29.96
N GLU A 115 16.21 26.89 -29.50
CA GLU A 115 17.10 25.97 -30.26
C GLU A 115 16.76 24.51 -29.94
N GLY A 116 16.07 24.24 -28.81
CA GLY A 116 15.62 22.94 -28.38
C GLY A 116 15.49 22.84 -26.88
N SER A 117 14.97 21.70 -26.44
CA SER A 117 14.88 21.34 -25.02
C SER A 117 15.37 19.93 -24.75
N SER A 118 15.71 19.66 -23.53
CA SER A 118 16.08 18.34 -23.04
C SER A 118 15.48 18.06 -21.67
N ILE A 119 15.02 16.84 -21.46
CA ILE A 119 14.57 16.37 -20.17
C ILE A 119 15.80 15.94 -19.37
N LEU A 120 16.10 16.68 -18.32
CA LEU A 120 17.25 16.42 -17.45
C LEU A 120 16.96 15.26 -16.50
N ARG A 121 15.87 15.36 -15.75
CA ARG A 121 15.50 14.41 -14.72
C ARG A 121 13.99 14.14 -14.71
N THR A 122 13.59 12.94 -14.31
CA THR A 122 12.19 12.52 -14.20
C THR A 122 11.93 11.94 -12.82
N LEU A 123 10.71 12.08 -12.34
CA LEU A 123 10.19 11.44 -11.14
C LEU A 123 9.05 10.51 -11.56
N LEU A 124 9.13 9.23 -11.20
CA LEU A 124 8.16 8.21 -11.60
C LEU A 124 7.24 7.85 -10.42
N LEU A 125 6.02 7.43 -10.69
CA LEU A 125 5.08 6.98 -9.66
C LEU A 125 5.62 5.81 -8.83
N THR A 126 6.46 4.97 -9.45
CA THR A 126 7.07 3.79 -8.82
C THR A 126 8.33 4.08 -8.03
N ASP A 127 8.86 5.30 -8.07
CA ASP A 127 10.07 5.64 -7.33
C ASP A 127 9.86 5.49 -5.82
N GLU A 128 10.96 5.20 -5.11
CA GLU A 128 10.94 4.92 -3.68
C GLU A 128 9.94 3.80 -3.30
N ASP A 129 9.82 2.76 -4.14
CA ASP A 129 8.86 1.65 -3.98
C ASP A 129 7.38 2.11 -3.91
N GLY A 130 7.02 3.10 -4.76
CA GLY A 130 5.67 3.64 -4.90
C GLY A 130 5.33 4.72 -3.87
N TRP A 131 6.32 5.24 -3.13
CA TRP A 131 6.05 6.31 -2.17
C TRP A 131 5.68 7.64 -2.85
N VAL A 132 6.14 7.89 -4.08
CA VAL A 132 5.72 9.05 -4.88
C VAL A 132 4.21 9.01 -5.13
N PHE A 133 3.70 7.85 -5.57
CA PHE A 133 2.27 7.61 -5.72
C PHE A 133 1.50 7.83 -4.40
N ARG A 134 1.98 7.22 -3.29
CA ARG A 134 1.35 7.38 -1.98
C ARG A 134 1.28 8.84 -1.53
N ASP A 135 2.36 9.59 -1.69
CA ASP A 135 2.38 11.00 -1.26
C ASP A 135 1.47 11.87 -2.13
N GLN A 136 1.38 11.61 -3.43
CA GLN A 136 0.42 12.28 -4.30
C GLN A 136 -1.02 12.08 -3.79
N ILE A 137 -1.41 10.83 -3.46
CA ILE A 137 -2.73 10.53 -2.91
C ILE A 137 -2.95 11.23 -1.56
N VAL A 138 -1.98 11.15 -0.66
CA VAL A 138 -2.10 11.76 0.67
C VAL A 138 -2.23 13.28 0.58
N GLN A 139 -1.47 13.94 -0.28
CA GLN A 139 -1.56 15.38 -0.46
C GLN A 139 -2.90 15.78 -1.07
N ASN A 140 -3.37 15.06 -2.08
CA ASN A 140 -4.66 15.29 -2.73
C ASN A 140 -5.83 15.20 -1.73
N LEU A 141 -5.86 14.13 -0.94
CA LEU A 141 -6.95 13.89 -0.01
C LEU A 141 -6.82 14.61 1.34
N LYS A 142 -5.62 15.10 1.69
CA LYS A 142 -5.37 15.79 2.97
C LYS A 142 -6.23 17.03 3.19
N SER A 143 -6.55 17.75 2.12
CA SER A 143 -7.42 18.94 2.18
C SER A 143 -8.90 18.57 2.43
N ALA A 144 -9.32 17.38 2.02
CA ALA A 144 -10.67 16.85 2.21
C ALA A 144 -10.81 16.04 3.51
N ALA A 145 -9.69 15.49 4.05
CA ALA A 145 -9.67 14.72 5.27
C ALA A 145 -9.92 15.60 6.50
N GLY A 146 -11.08 15.47 7.11
CA GLY A 146 -11.44 16.15 8.36
C GLY A 146 -10.65 15.63 9.56
N THR A 147 -10.67 16.41 10.66
CA THR A 147 -10.07 16.00 11.94
C THR A 147 -10.72 14.74 12.55
N GLU A 148 -11.97 14.42 12.17
CA GLU A 148 -12.71 13.24 12.60
C GLU A 148 -12.05 11.95 12.14
N LEU A 149 -11.63 11.87 10.89
CA LEU A 149 -10.91 10.73 10.30
C LEU A 149 -9.61 10.41 11.08
N ALA A 150 -8.89 11.44 11.52
CA ALA A 150 -7.67 11.25 12.31
C ALA A 150 -7.94 10.66 13.69
N VAL A 151 -9.04 11.05 14.35
CA VAL A 151 -9.43 10.53 15.66
C VAL A 151 -9.86 9.06 15.55
N GLU A 152 -10.72 8.76 14.59
CA GLU A 152 -11.23 7.41 14.33
C GLU A 152 -10.08 6.43 13.98
N PHE A 153 -9.15 6.86 13.14
CA PHE A 153 -7.97 6.09 12.80
C PHE A 153 -7.06 5.81 14.01
N LEU A 154 -6.88 6.78 14.90
CA LEU A 154 -6.09 6.60 16.12
C LEU A 154 -6.75 5.62 17.10
N GLU A 155 -8.08 5.63 17.19
CA GLU A 155 -8.83 4.68 18.04
C GLU A 155 -8.77 3.26 17.45
N ALA A 156 -9.02 3.11 16.15
CA ALA A 156 -8.89 1.83 15.45
C ALA A 156 -7.48 1.25 15.62
N ARG A 157 -6.44 2.09 15.52
CA ARG A 157 -5.06 1.67 15.73
C ARG A 157 -4.78 1.18 17.15
N LYS A 158 -5.31 1.86 18.18
CA LYS A 158 -5.14 1.40 19.57
C LYS A 158 -5.77 0.02 19.77
N LYS A 159 -7.01 -0.18 19.28
CA LYS A 159 -7.69 -1.47 19.33
C LYS A 159 -6.91 -2.57 18.60
N SER A 160 -6.42 -2.27 17.40
CA SER A 160 -5.63 -3.20 16.60
C SER A 160 -4.31 -3.59 17.29
N GLN A 161 -3.62 -2.65 17.93
CA GLN A 161 -2.38 -2.92 18.68
C GLN A 161 -2.65 -3.79 19.93
N GLU A 162 -3.76 -3.58 20.60
CA GLU A 162 -4.16 -4.41 21.74
C GLU A 162 -4.46 -5.85 21.30
N MET A 163 -5.20 -6.02 20.20
CA MET A 163 -5.49 -7.34 19.64
C MET A 163 -4.22 -8.04 19.15
N GLU A 164 -3.28 -7.34 18.52
CA GLU A 164 -1.98 -7.89 18.11
C GLU A 164 -1.14 -8.33 19.32
N LYS A 165 -1.19 -7.58 20.42
CA LYS A 165 -0.54 -7.99 21.67
C LYS A 165 -1.14 -9.29 22.21
N ASN A 166 -2.46 -9.36 22.28
CA ASN A 166 -3.17 -10.57 22.74
C ASN A 166 -2.85 -11.78 21.84
N GLN A 167 -2.75 -11.59 20.53
CA GLN A 167 -2.32 -12.61 19.59
C GLN A 167 -0.91 -13.14 19.91
N LYS A 168 0.07 -12.24 20.12
CA LYS A 168 1.45 -12.64 20.44
C LYS A 168 1.56 -13.38 21.77
N ASP A 169 0.79 -12.94 22.75
CA ASP A 169 0.72 -13.60 24.07
C ASP A 169 0.10 -15.01 23.93
N TYR A 170 -0.95 -15.16 23.11
CA TYR A 170 -1.55 -16.45 22.79
C TYR A 170 -0.57 -17.39 22.08
N GLU A 171 0.07 -16.96 20.98
CA GLU A 171 1.01 -17.77 20.22
C GLU A 171 2.14 -18.33 21.12
N LYS A 172 2.62 -17.52 22.05
CA LYS A 172 3.64 -17.93 23.03
C LYS A 172 3.10 -19.00 23.97
N GLN A 173 1.89 -18.79 24.55
CA GLN A 173 1.30 -19.73 25.49
C GLN A 173 0.88 -21.04 24.80
N GLU A 174 0.39 -21.01 23.57
CA GLU A 174 0.07 -22.19 22.79
C GLU A 174 1.34 -23.06 22.55
N GLN A 175 2.44 -22.43 22.15
CA GLN A 175 3.71 -23.14 21.95
C GLN A 175 4.28 -23.73 23.26
N GLU A 176 4.16 -23.00 24.37
CA GLU A 176 4.57 -23.49 25.69
C GLU A 176 3.69 -24.67 26.14
N ALA A 177 2.37 -24.59 25.93
CA ALA A 177 1.41 -25.65 26.26
C ALA A 177 1.67 -26.92 25.43
N GLU A 178 1.93 -26.79 24.12
CA GLU A 178 2.21 -27.91 23.24
C GLU A 178 3.51 -28.63 23.64
N LYS A 179 4.57 -27.88 23.95
CA LYS A 179 5.85 -28.45 24.45
C LYS A 179 5.66 -29.17 25.79
N ALA A 180 4.99 -28.50 26.73
CA ALA A 180 4.73 -29.08 28.04
C ALA A 180 3.88 -30.36 27.96
N LEU A 181 2.93 -30.43 27.03
CA LEU A 181 2.11 -31.62 26.80
C LEU A 181 2.95 -32.78 26.25
N ILE A 182 3.81 -32.52 25.26
CA ILE A 182 4.72 -33.53 24.69
C ILE A 182 5.68 -34.07 25.77
N GLU A 183 6.26 -33.21 26.56
CA GLU A 183 7.19 -33.57 27.65
C GLU A 183 6.47 -34.39 28.75
N ALA A 184 5.27 -33.97 29.13
CA ALA A 184 4.47 -34.65 30.15
C ALA A 184 4.00 -36.05 29.68
N GLU A 185 3.55 -36.18 28.43
CA GLU A 185 3.18 -37.48 27.84
C GLU A 185 4.41 -38.42 27.70
N ALA A 186 5.58 -37.87 27.38
CA ALA A 186 6.81 -38.66 27.30
C ALA A 186 7.24 -39.17 28.69
N ALA A 187 7.20 -38.33 29.71
CA ALA A 187 7.51 -38.69 31.08
C ALA A 187 6.56 -39.79 31.62
N GLN A 188 5.26 -39.66 31.36
CA GLN A 188 4.26 -40.66 31.75
C GLN A 188 4.50 -42.02 31.07
N ARG A 189 4.87 -42.04 29.78
CA ARG A 189 5.21 -43.28 29.06
C ARG A 189 6.48 -43.94 29.60
N GLU A 190 7.45 -43.17 30.08
CA GLU A 190 8.67 -43.69 30.72
C GLU A 190 8.36 -44.27 32.09
N GLU A 191 7.51 -43.61 32.90
CA GLU A 191 7.06 -44.12 34.20
C GLU A 191 6.23 -45.42 34.02
N GLU A 192 5.34 -45.48 33.05
CA GLU A 192 4.57 -46.69 32.75
C GLU A 192 5.46 -47.87 32.31
N LYS A 193 6.52 -47.58 31.51
CA LYS A 193 7.50 -48.61 31.12
C LYS A 193 8.37 -49.05 32.29
N ALA A 194 8.72 -48.13 33.20
CA ALA A 194 9.47 -48.46 34.40
C ALA A 194 8.64 -49.25 35.41
N ALA A 195 7.35 -48.98 35.53
CA ALA A 195 6.40 -49.71 36.36
C ALA A 195 6.02 -51.09 35.81
N GLY A 196 5.98 -51.23 34.44
CA GLY A 196 5.64 -52.48 33.76
C GLY A 196 6.80 -53.49 33.63
N GLY A 197 8.01 -53.15 34.15
CA GLY A 197 9.23 -53.99 34.03
C GLY A 197 9.32 -55.16 34.97
N ASN A 198 8.33 -55.49 35.81
CA ASN A 198 8.38 -56.61 36.73
C ASN A 198 7.05 -57.35 36.88
N SER A 199 6.49 -57.93 35.84
CA SER A 199 5.52 -59.01 35.93
C SER A 199 5.82 -60.03 34.86
N GLY A 200 6.62 -61.02 35.25
CA GLY A 200 6.76 -62.29 34.53
C GLY A 200 5.39 -63.00 34.40
N ALA A 201 5.24 -63.62 33.28
CA ALA A 201 4.09 -64.41 32.89
C ALA A 201 3.59 -65.31 34.03
N ASP A 202 2.31 -65.18 34.34
CA ASP A 202 1.51 -66.36 34.71
C ASP A 202 0.08 -66.20 34.13
N ASP A 203 -0.22 -67.16 33.32
CA ASP A 203 -1.53 -67.40 32.70
C ASP A 203 -2.48 -67.92 33.80
N GLY A 204 -3.53 -67.19 34.05
CA GLY A 204 -4.55 -67.59 35.01
C GLY A 204 -5.68 -66.59 35.13
N SER A 205 -6.62 -66.58 34.20
CA SER A 205 -7.86 -65.81 34.35
C SER A 205 -8.58 -66.23 35.64
N VAL A 206 -8.51 -65.39 36.66
CA VAL A 206 -9.46 -65.41 37.79
C VAL A 206 -10.09 -64.04 37.92
N VAL A 207 -11.34 -63.96 37.48
CA VAL A 207 -12.19 -62.79 37.76
C VAL A 207 -12.47 -62.82 39.26
N PRO A 208 -12.10 -61.81 40.07
CA PRO A 208 -12.53 -61.73 41.45
C PRO A 208 -14.03 -61.38 41.47
N MET A 209 -14.84 -62.33 41.81
CA MET A 209 -16.23 -62.10 42.18
C MET A 209 -16.26 -61.81 43.67
N ASP A 210 -16.85 -60.68 44.05
CA ASP A 210 -17.22 -60.37 45.43
C ASP A 210 -18.28 -61.38 45.88
N PRO A 211 -18.27 -61.83 47.17
CA PRO A 211 -19.19 -62.85 47.65
C PRO A 211 -20.66 -62.45 47.66
N ASP A 212 -21.02 -61.20 47.33
CA ASP A 212 -22.36 -60.66 47.43
C ASP A 212 -23.03 -60.30 46.08
N GLY A 213 -22.47 -60.74 44.95
CA GLY A 213 -23.15 -60.66 43.65
C GLY A 213 -23.41 -59.27 43.09
N SER A 214 -22.81 -58.22 43.67
CA SER A 214 -22.88 -56.86 43.12
C SER A 214 -21.83 -56.68 42.03
N ALA A 215 -22.29 -56.33 40.83
CA ALA A 215 -21.41 -55.94 39.72
C ALA A 215 -20.54 -54.74 40.19
N LEU A 216 -19.20 -54.90 40.02
CA LEU A 216 -18.29 -53.80 40.19
C LEU A 216 -18.73 -52.62 39.31
N PRO A 217 -18.60 -51.35 39.78
CA PRO A 217 -18.96 -50.19 38.98
C PRO A 217 -18.22 -50.26 37.66
N ALA A 218 -18.97 -50.10 36.58
CA ALA A 218 -18.45 -50.06 35.20
C ALA A 218 -17.19 -49.19 35.16
N VAL A 219 -16.14 -49.72 34.53
CA VAL A 219 -14.96 -48.95 34.19
C VAL A 219 -15.47 -47.68 33.49
N GLN A 220 -15.31 -46.52 34.11
CA GLN A 220 -15.67 -45.26 33.48
C GLN A 220 -14.83 -45.17 32.23
N GLU A 221 -15.47 -45.26 31.06
CA GLU A 221 -14.79 -45.03 29.78
C GLU A 221 -14.13 -43.65 29.91
N LYS A 222 -12.84 -43.59 29.63
CA LYS A 222 -12.11 -42.31 29.57
C LYS A 222 -12.84 -41.40 28.58
N PRO A 223 -13.16 -40.17 28.95
CA PRO A 223 -13.79 -39.25 28.02
C PRO A 223 -12.94 -39.07 26.78
N ASP A 224 -13.57 -39.00 25.62
CA ASP A 224 -12.86 -38.72 24.36
C ASP A 224 -12.04 -37.43 24.47
N ASN A 225 -10.77 -37.51 24.05
CA ASN A 225 -9.90 -36.36 24.07
C ASN A 225 -10.19 -35.43 22.86
N PRO A 226 -10.79 -34.26 23.05
CA PRO A 226 -11.14 -33.34 21.97
C PRO A 226 -9.91 -32.80 21.21
N LEU A 227 -8.72 -32.85 21.82
CA LEU A 227 -7.47 -32.40 21.17
C LEU A 227 -7.12 -33.23 19.94
N ASP A 228 -7.46 -34.51 19.90
CA ASP A 228 -7.19 -35.36 18.73
C ASP A 228 -8.02 -34.94 17.51
N LEU A 229 -9.25 -34.50 17.74
CA LEU A 229 -10.07 -33.88 16.69
C LEU A 229 -9.50 -32.55 16.25
N ILE A 230 -9.12 -31.68 17.17
CA ILE A 230 -8.54 -30.36 16.86
C ILE A 230 -7.24 -30.52 16.06
N LYS A 231 -6.37 -31.48 16.41
CA LYS A 231 -5.17 -31.80 15.63
C LYS A 231 -5.52 -32.25 14.19
N LYS A 232 -6.62 -32.95 13.98
CA LYS A 232 -7.12 -33.32 12.64
C LYS A 232 -7.67 -32.09 11.92
N VAL A 233 -8.48 -31.27 12.57
CA VAL A 233 -9.06 -30.04 12.01
C VAL A 233 -7.97 -29.06 11.59
N LYS A 234 -6.93 -28.85 12.40
CA LYS A 234 -5.77 -27.99 12.04
C LYS A 234 -5.03 -28.45 10.78
N LYS A 235 -5.11 -29.76 10.43
CA LYS A 235 -4.52 -30.30 9.19
C LYS A 235 -5.44 -30.16 7.96
N MET A 236 -6.70 -29.84 8.15
CA MET A 236 -7.63 -29.59 7.05
C MET A 236 -7.37 -28.23 6.41
N GLY A 237 -7.79 -28.04 5.17
CA GLY A 237 -7.69 -26.76 4.49
C GLY A 237 -8.57 -25.71 5.19
N ILE A 238 -7.97 -24.60 5.63
CA ILE A 238 -8.70 -23.59 6.42
C ILE A 238 -9.93 -23.03 5.68
N LEU A 239 -9.85 -22.81 4.38
CA LEU A 239 -10.97 -22.30 3.59
C LEU A 239 -12.17 -23.27 3.59
N GLY A 240 -11.90 -24.59 3.59
CA GLY A 240 -12.95 -25.62 3.70
C GLY A 240 -13.65 -25.66 5.06
N LEU A 241 -13.06 -25.07 6.10
CA LEU A 241 -13.65 -24.99 7.44
C LEU A 241 -14.50 -23.72 7.63
N VAL A 242 -14.08 -22.62 7.03
CA VAL A 242 -14.69 -21.30 7.29
C VAL A 242 -15.63 -20.81 6.19
N LEU A 243 -15.54 -21.34 4.97
CA LEU A 243 -16.47 -21.01 3.89
C LEU A 243 -17.64 -21.99 3.85
N GLU A 244 -18.82 -21.51 3.46
CA GLU A 244 -19.97 -22.37 3.19
C GLU A 244 -19.78 -23.17 1.90
N ASP A 245 -19.29 -22.50 0.86
CA ASP A 245 -18.94 -23.09 -0.43
C ASP A 245 -17.50 -22.74 -0.83
N PRO A 246 -16.52 -23.59 -0.54
CA PRO A 246 -15.13 -23.39 -0.95
C PRO A 246 -14.93 -23.33 -2.48
N SER A 247 -15.88 -23.80 -3.28
CA SER A 247 -15.80 -23.77 -4.75
C SER A 247 -16.12 -22.39 -5.34
N SER A 248 -16.72 -21.50 -4.55
CA SER A 248 -17.02 -20.11 -4.96
C SER A 248 -15.80 -19.18 -4.93
N VAL A 249 -14.65 -19.65 -4.42
CA VAL A 249 -13.43 -18.85 -4.34
C VAL A 249 -12.92 -18.53 -5.74
N SER A 250 -12.63 -17.25 -5.99
CA SER A 250 -12.03 -16.81 -7.25
C SER A 250 -10.67 -17.46 -7.50
N MET A 251 -10.47 -17.89 -8.76
CA MET A 251 -9.24 -18.54 -9.22
C MET A 251 -8.35 -17.59 -10.03
N LYS A 252 -8.64 -16.28 -10.01
CA LYS A 252 -7.81 -15.28 -10.72
C LYS A 252 -6.39 -15.26 -10.15
N GLU A 253 -5.41 -15.09 -11.04
CA GLU A 253 -4.00 -15.13 -10.69
C GLU A 253 -3.21 -14.04 -11.45
N LEU A 254 -2.23 -13.44 -10.78
CA LEU A 254 -1.29 -12.48 -11.35
C LEU A 254 -0.02 -13.18 -11.81
N VAL A 255 0.50 -12.76 -12.96
CA VAL A 255 1.81 -13.22 -13.44
C VAL A 255 2.90 -12.44 -12.74
N LYS A 256 3.48 -13.01 -11.69
CA LYS A 256 4.44 -12.36 -10.80
C LYS A 256 5.59 -11.64 -11.51
N LYS A 257 6.14 -12.23 -12.58
CA LYS A 257 7.28 -11.67 -13.33
C LYS A 257 6.93 -10.40 -14.10
N GLU A 258 5.65 -10.15 -14.35
CA GLU A 258 5.18 -9.00 -15.12
C GLU A 258 4.84 -7.80 -14.21
N LEU A 259 4.78 -8.01 -12.90
CA LEU A 259 4.44 -6.97 -11.95
C LEU A 259 5.55 -5.91 -11.85
N ALA A 260 5.18 -4.64 -11.81
CA ALA A 260 6.11 -3.52 -11.65
C ALA A 260 7.03 -3.66 -10.43
N GLY A 261 6.55 -4.27 -9.35
CA GLY A 261 7.34 -4.52 -8.14
C GLY A 261 8.38 -5.63 -8.25
N GLU A 262 8.27 -6.50 -9.26
CA GLU A 262 9.11 -7.71 -9.39
C GLU A 262 10.01 -7.70 -10.64
N ARG A 263 9.58 -7.03 -11.73
CA ARG A 263 10.38 -6.87 -12.95
C ARG A 263 11.46 -5.80 -12.79
N LYS A 264 12.43 -5.77 -13.73
CA LYS A 264 13.34 -4.63 -13.86
C LYS A 264 12.51 -3.44 -14.37
N ARG A 265 12.35 -2.43 -13.52
CA ARG A 265 11.57 -1.23 -13.80
C ARG A 265 12.47 -0.04 -14.13
N GLU A 266 11.92 0.94 -14.83
CA GLU A 266 12.53 2.25 -14.98
C GLU A 266 12.61 2.95 -13.63
N LYS A 267 13.56 3.87 -13.48
CA LYS A 267 13.79 4.65 -12.27
C LYS A 267 13.99 6.11 -12.60
N GLY A 268 13.30 6.95 -11.90
CA GLY A 268 13.52 8.37 -11.94
C GLY A 268 14.82 8.78 -11.23
N ASP A 269 15.31 9.95 -11.60
CA ASP A 269 16.53 10.56 -11.07
C ASP A 269 16.28 11.96 -10.48
N LEU A 270 15.03 12.41 -10.45
CA LEU A 270 14.63 13.68 -9.86
C LEU A 270 14.46 13.52 -8.35
N SER A 271 15.21 14.33 -7.60
CA SER A 271 15.06 14.38 -6.15
C SER A 271 13.73 15.02 -5.76
N TRP A 272 13.04 14.38 -4.83
CA TRP A 272 11.75 14.77 -4.30
C TRP A 272 11.82 14.85 -2.77
N GLU A 273 11.21 15.89 -2.20
CA GLU A 273 11.12 16.04 -0.75
C GLU A 273 9.87 15.32 -0.26
N ARG A 274 10.08 14.24 0.47
CA ARG A 274 9.01 13.47 1.07
C ARG A 274 8.39 14.23 2.23
N GLU A 275 7.11 14.57 2.14
CA GLU A 275 6.36 15.03 3.30
C GLU A 275 6.16 13.88 4.30
N SER A 276 6.63 14.09 5.52
CA SER A 276 6.35 13.19 6.62
C SER A 276 4.89 13.36 7.05
N SER A 277 3.98 12.72 6.36
CA SER A 277 2.54 12.75 6.67
C SER A 277 2.17 11.98 7.96
N GLY A 278 3.13 11.27 8.54
CA GLY A 278 2.97 10.56 9.81
C GLY A 278 1.77 9.58 9.80
N LEU A 279 1.12 9.47 10.96
CA LEU A 279 -0.02 8.56 11.16
C LEU A 279 -1.26 8.96 10.38
N ILE A 280 -1.48 10.25 10.18
CA ILE A 280 -2.64 10.77 9.43
C ILE A 280 -2.53 10.37 7.95
N GLY A 281 -1.35 10.52 7.36
CA GLY A 281 -1.13 10.08 5.99
C GLY A 281 -1.27 8.57 5.79
N ASP A 282 -0.92 7.77 6.80
CA ASP A 282 -1.19 6.33 6.77
C ASP A 282 -2.69 6.05 6.76
N GLY A 283 -3.50 6.81 7.53
CA GLY A 283 -4.95 6.68 7.56
C GLY A 283 -5.60 7.09 6.25
N ILE A 284 -5.21 8.25 5.70
CA ILE A 284 -5.71 8.74 4.41
C ILE A 284 -5.39 7.74 3.30
N PHE A 285 -4.17 7.23 3.25
CA PHE A 285 -3.79 6.25 2.24
C PHE A 285 -4.54 4.91 2.42
N GLN A 286 -4.78 4.47 3.64
CA GLN A 286 -5.60 3.28 3.89
C GLN A 286 -7.04 3.48 3.41
N GLU A 287 -7.66 4.62 3.70
CA GLU A 287 -9.01 4.95 3.22
C GLU A 287 -9.09 4.95 1.70
N TYR A 288 -8.08 5.54 1.04
CA TYR A 288 -7.96 5.46 -0.41
C TYR A 288 -7.93 4.02 -0.93
N LEU A 289 -7.15 3.12 -0.28
CA LEU A 289 -7.09 1.72 -0.70
C LEU A 289 -8.46 1.04 -0.58
N PHE A 290 -9.18 1.29 0.50
CA PHE A 290 -10.51 0.69 0.73
C PHE A 290 -11.60 1.26 -0.19
N SER A 291 -11.46 2.48 -0.68
CA SER A 291 -12.41 3.08 -1.63
C SER A 291 -12.19 2.65 -3.08
N HIS A 292 -10.97 2.25 -3.47
CA HIS A 292 -10.63 1.94 -4.86
C HIS A 292 -10.46 0.46 -5.16
N PHE A 293 -10.17 -0.37 -4.16
CA PHE A 293 -9.88 -1.79 -4.35
C PHE A 293 -10.93 -2.68 -3.69
N SER A 294 -11.28 -3.76 -4.37
CA SER A 294 -12.31 -4.69 -3.94
C SER A 294 -11.82 -5.73 -2.92
N SER A 295 -12.74 -6.19 -2.07
CA SER A 295 -12.54 -7.26 -1.09
C SER A 295 -13.25 -8.56 -1.49
N ALA A 296 -12.94 -9.66 -0.79
CA ALA A 296 -13.63 -10.93 -0.97
C ALA A 296 -15.13 -10.90 -0.60
N MET A 297 -15.59 -9.85 0.08
CA MET A 297 -17.00 -9.68 0.48
C MET A 297 -17.79 -8.77 -0.47
N ASP A 298 -17.15 -8.16 -1.46
CA ASP A 298 -17.84 -7.34 -2.43
C ASP A 298 -18.70 -8.21 -3.34
N THR A 299 -19.96 -7.80 -3.50
CA THR A 299 -20.94 -8.55 -4.31
C THR A 299 -20.94 -8.15 -5.78
N GLU A 300 -20.32 -7.04 -6.13
CA GLU A 300 -20.22 -6.56 -7.51
C GLU A 300 -19.00 -7.20 -8.20
N GLU A 301 -19.24 -7.96 -9.26
CA GLU A 301 -18.16 -8.44 -10.13
C GLU A 301 -17.59 -7.27 -10.94
N LYS A 302 -16.44 -6.77 -10.50
CA LYS A 302 -15.63 -5.85 -11.30
C LYS A 302 -14.70 -6.64 -12.23
N GLU A 303 -14.45 -6.11 -13.41
CA GLU A 303 -13.55 -6.72 -14.39
C GLU A 303 -12.07 -6.44 -14.06
N THR A 304 -11.68 -6.71 -12.82
CA THR A 304 -10.35 -6.48 -12.26
C THR A 304 -9.43 -7.70 -12.40
N ALA A 305 -8.13 -7.49 -12.28
CA ALA A 305 -7.12 -8.54 -12.41
C ALA A 305 -7.23 -9.61 -11.31
N LEU A 306 -7.57 -9.20 -10.11
CA LEU A 306 -7.97 -10.04 -8.98
C LEU A 306 -9.37 -9.65 -8.53
N SER A 307 -10.10 -10.58 -7.92
CA SER A 307 -11.36 -10.28 -7.24
C SER A 307 -11.13 -9.86 -5.79
N TYR A 308 -10.02 -10.30 -5.18
CA TYR A 308 -9.68 -10.07 -3.77
C TYR A 308 -8.46 -9.15 -3.68
N GLU A 309 -8.64 -7.92 -4.14
CA GLU A 309 -7.55 -6.93 -4.27
C GLU A 309 -7.03 -6.46 -2.90
N LEU A 310 -7.91 -6.21 -1.92
CA LEU A 310 -7.51 -5.82 -0.57
C LEU A 310 -6.70 -6.92 0.11
N GLU A 311 -7.09 -8.19 -0.06
CA GLU A 311 -6.35 -9.33 0.45
C GLU A 311 -4.96 -9.46 -0.22
N TYR A 312 -4.86 -9.14 -1.52
CA TYR A 312 -3.57 -9.05 -2.20
C TYR A 312 -2.72 -7.90 -1.64
N LEU A 313 -3.30 -6.72 -1.44
CA LEU A 313 -2.58 -5.58 -0.83
C LEU A 313 -2.01 -5.96 0.53
N LEU A 314 -2.78 -6.68 1.35
CA LEU A 314 -2.37 -7.15 2.67
C LEU A 314 -1.31 -8.27 2.63
N CYS A 315 -1.46 -9.26 1.73
CA CYS A 315 -0.71 -10.52 1.76
C CYS A 315 0.33 -10.66 0.64
N GLY A 316 0.09 -10.06 -0.56
CA GLY A 316 1.00 -10.07 -1.71
C GLY A 316 1.25 -11.46 -2.30
N LYS A 317 0.20 -12.32 -2.34
CA LYS A 317 0.29 -13.63 -2.99
C LYS A 317 -0.18 -13.54 -4.44
N GLU A 318 0.17 -14.53 -5.25
CA GLU A 318 -0.06 -14.51 -6.70
C GLU A 318 -1.54 -14.67 -7.07
N SER A 319 -2.32 -15.43 -6.28
CA SER A 319 -3.72 -15.75 -6.61
C SER A 319 -4.69 -15.34 -5.51
N ASP A 320 -5.95 -15.12 -5.88
CA ASP A 320 -7.06 -14.81 -4.98
C ASP A 320 -7.19 -15.86 -3.87
N GLU A 321 -7.16 -17.15 -4.20
CA GLU A 321 -7.22 -18.23 -3.21
C GLU A 321 -6.10 -18.12 -2.16
N LYS A 322 -4.85 -17.89 -2.61
CA LYS A 322 -3.69 -17.79 -1.70
C LYS A 322 -3.78 -16.53 -0.84
N ASN A 323 -4.29 -15.42 -1.38
CA ASN A 323 -4.48 -14.18 -0.65
C ASN A 323 -5.57 -14.32 0.40
N LEU A 324 -6.73 -14.87 0.02
CA LEU A 324 -7.83 -15.11 0.95
C LEU A 324 -7.41 -16.07 2.08
N LYS A 325 -6.74 -17.18 1.75
CA LYS A 325 -6.20 -18.11 2.75
C LYS A 325 -5.25 -17.46 3.72
N ALA A 326 -4.35 -16.61 3.22
CA ALA A 326 -3.38 -15.90 4.07
C ALA A 326 -4.07 -14.85 4.97
N THR A 327 -5.09 -14.17 4.46
CA THR A 327 -5.90 -13.20 5.21
C THR A 327 -6.73 -13.92 6.29
N VAL A 328 -7.39 -15.02 5.94
CA VAL A 328 -8.14 -15.84 6.88
C VAL A 328 -7.26 -16.34 8.03
N ASN A 329 -6.04 -16.79 7.73
CA ASN A 329 -5.09 -17.19 8.78
C ASN A 329 -4.72 -16.04 9.72
N LYS A 330 -4.56 -14.81 9.18
CA LYS A 330 -4.30 -13.62 10.03
C LYS A 330 -5.51 -13.27 10.90
N LEU A 331 -6.72 -13.34 10.34
CA LEU A 331 -7.96 -13.13 11.09
C LEU A 331 -8.13 -14.18 12.20
N LEU A 332 -7.86 -15.45 11.88
CA LEU A 332 -7.94 -16.54 12.84
C LEU A 332 -7.01 -16.29 14.03
N LEU A 333 -5.73 -16.03 13.77
CA LEU A 333 -4.74 -15.74 14.82
C LEU A 333 -5.13 -14.51 15.67
N LEU A 334 -5.66 -13.47 15.04
CA LEU A 334 -6.14 -12.29 15.73
C LEU A 334 -7.30 -12.64 16.67
N ARG A 335 -8.26 -13.48 16.22
CA ARG A 335 -9.40 -13.93 17.01
C ARG A 335 -9.01 -14.89 18.12
N GLU A 336 -8.04 -15.78 17.85
CA GLU A 336 -7.49 -16.70 18.86
C GLU A 336 -6.97 -15.93 20.09
N GLY A 337 -6.20 -14.86 19.85
CA GLY A 337 -5.74 -14.00 20.94
C GLY A 337 -6.85 -13.40 21.77
N VAL A 338 -7.90 -12.89 21.12
CA VAL A 338 -9.07 -12.29 21.80
C VAL A 338 -9.86 -13.33 22.57
N ASN A 339 -10.16 -14.48 21.95
CA ASN A 339 -10.93 -15.55 22.55
C ASN A 339 -10.19 -16.20 23.72
N PHE A 340 -8.89 -16.36 23.59
CA PHE A 340 -8.06 -16.92 24.66
C PHE A 340 -8.00 -16.02 25.90
N VAL A 341 -7.84 -14.71 25.73
CA VAL A 341 -7.87 -13.75 26.84
C VAL A 341 -9.23 -13.79 27.55
N TYR A 342 -10.33 -13.91 26.79
CA TYR A 342 -11.65 -14.07 27.36
C TYR A 342 -11.77 -15.35 28.21
N ILE A 343 -11.36 -16.51 27.65
CA ILE A 343 -11.38 -17.81 28.36
C ILE A 343 -10.54 -17.75 29.64
N LEU A 344 -9.37 -17.13 29.59
CA LEU A 344 -8.49 -16.97 30.76
C LEU A 344 -9.10 -16.05 31.85
N ALA A 345 -9.92 -15.09 31.45
CA ALA A 345 -10.60 -14.22 32.41
C ALA A 345 -11.81 -14.89 33.08
N ASP A 346 -12.42 -15.89 32.41
CA ASP A 346 -13.59 -16.62 32.94
C ASP A 346 -13.17 -17.80 33.79
N GLY A 347 -13.49 -17.70 35.12
CA GLY A 347 -13.13 -18.74 36.10
C GLY A 347 -13.90 -20.06 35.89
N GLU A 348 -15.15 -20.02 35.41
CA GLU A 348 -15.97 -21.21 35.17
C GLU A 348 -15.41 -22.00 33.96
N MET A 349 -15.01 -21.31 32.92
CA MET A 349 -14.41 -21.92 31.74
C MET A 349 -13.07 -22.60 32.08
N ARG A 350 -12.22 -21.93 32.85
CA ARG A 350 -10.92 -22.52 33.26
C ARG A 350 -11.16 -23.77 34.13
N HIS A 351 -12.06 -23.70 35.08
CA HIS A 351 -12.36 -24.84 35.95
C HIS A 351 -12.93 -26.04 35.20
N SER A 352 -13.79 -25.78 34.20
CA SER A 352 -14.32 -26.85 33.33
C SER A 352 -13.21 -27.54 32.52
N ALA A 353 -12.26 -26.76 32.01
CA ALA A 353 -11.10 -27.31 31.29
C ALA A 353 -10.17 -28.11 32.20
N GLU A 354 -9.97 -27.66 33.48
CA GLU A 354 -9.19 -28.39 34.49
C GLU A 354 -9.85 -29.73 34.85
N LEU A 355 -11.16 -29.77 35.02
CA LEU A 355 -11.90 -31.01 35.31
C LEU A 355 -11.80 -32.01 34.18
N LEU A 356 -11.98 -31.56 32.93
CA LEU A 356 -11.85 -32.42 31.76
C LEU A 356 -10.41 -32.93 31.60
N ALA A 357 -9.42 -32.06 31.78
CA ALA A 357 -8.01 -32.41 31.75
C ALA A 357 -7.65 -33.48 32.79
N ALA A 358 -8.14 -33.32 34.04
CA ALA A 358 -7.91 -34.28 35.10
C ALA A 358 -8.55 -35.64 34.79
N ALA A 359 -9.76 -35.67 34.23
CA ALA A 359 -10.42 -36.88 33.80
C ALA A 359 -9.66 -37.65 32.68
N ILE A 360 -9.15 -36.92 31.68
CA ILE A 360 -8.36 -37.50 30.58
C ILE A 360 -6.99 -37.99 31.10
N ALA A 361 -6.30 -37.18 31.94
CA ALA A 361 -4.97 -37.47 32.48
C ALA A 361 -4.95 -38.60 33.52
N GLY A 362 -6.12 -39.06 33.97
CA GLY A 362 -6.19 -40.09 35.05
C GLY A 362 -5.59 -39.66 36.39
N GLY A 363 -5.54 -38.34 36.66
CA GLY A 363 -5.07 -37.76 37.91
C GLY A 363 -3.57 -37.47 37.99
N ALA A 364 -2.77 -37.63 36.93
CA ALA A 364 -1.36 -37.26 36.91
C ALA A 364 -1.19 -35.72 36.89
N PRO A 365 -0.67 -35.05 37.97
CA PRO A 365 -0.74 -33.59 38.09
C PRO A 365 -0.02 -32.83 37.01
N GLY A 366 1.17 -33.28 36.59
CA GLY A 366 1.95 -32.61 35.52
C GLY A 366 1.25 -32.67 34.15
N VAL A 367 0.69 -33.82 33.81
CA VAL A 367 -0.09 -34.03 32.58
C VAL A 367 -1.39 -33.22 32.63
N THR A 368 -2.07 -33.17 33.77
CA THR A 368 -3.29 -32.39 33.91
C THR A 368 -3.09 -30.92 33.62
N THR A 369 -2.02 -30.31 34.16
CA THR A 369 -1.70 -28.88 33.92
C THR A 369 -1.42 -28.59 32.45
N ALA A 370 -0.58 -29.43 31.80
CA ALA A 370 -0.26 -29.26 30.38
C ALA A 370 -1.50 -29.47 29.49
N LEU A 371 -2.32 -30.45 29.82
CA LEU A 371 -3.56 -30.77 29.08
C LEU A 371 -4.61 -29.66 29.25
N THR A 372 -4.72 -29.04 30.45
CA THR A 372 -5.59 -27.88 30.68
C THR A 372 -5.19 -26.74 29.75
N ALA A 373 -3.90 -26.38 29.71
CA ALA A 373 -3.43 -25.31 28.82
C ALA A 373 -3.72 -25.62 27.34
N ALA A 374 -3.48 -26.85 26.89
CA ALA A 374 -3.79 -27.27 25.53
C ALA A 374 -5.30 -27.24 25.22
N LEU A 375 -6.17 -27.61 26.16
CA LEU A 375 -7.62 -27.53 26.00
C LEU A 375 -8.12 -26.09 25.90
N LEU A 376 -7.58 -25.17 26.70
CA LEU A 376 -7.94 -23.75 26.63
C LEU A 376 -7.54 -23.15 25.27
N ALA A 377 -6.33 -23.47 24.78
CA ALA A 377 -5.89 -23.04 23.46
C ALA A 377 -6.75 -23.64 22.32
N ALA A 378 -7.07 -24.94 22.41
CA ALA A 378 -7.95 -25.59 21.45
C ALA A 378 -9.36 -25.01 21.43
N TRP A 379 -9.88 -24.62 22.60
CA TRP A 379 -11.18 -23.96 22.71
C TRP A 379 -11.19 -22.59 22.07
N ALA A 380 -10.15 -21.78 22.33
CA ALA A 380 -9.96 -20.49 21.67
C ALA A 380 -9.88 -20.63 20.14
N TYR A 381 -9.13 -21.62 19.63
CA TYR A 381 -9.06 -21.93 18.21
C TYR A 381 -10.43 -22.28 17.61
N GLY A 382 -11.18 -23.17 18.27
CA GLY A 382 -12.51 -23.57 17.80
C GLY A 382 -13.51 -22.41 17.73
N GLU A 383 -13.56 -21.56 18.77
CA GLU A 383 -14.37 -20.35 18.77
C GLU A 383 -13.95 -19.37 17.68
N SER A 384 -12.64 -19.28 17.40
CA SER A 384 -12.10 -18.38 16.37
C SER A 384 -12.47 -18.84 14.96
N LEU A 385 -12.58 -20.15 14.72
CA LEU A 385 -13.11 -20.67 13.46
C LEU A 385 -14.58 -20.26 13.24
N LEU A 386 -15.39 -20.28 14.30
CA LEU A 386 -16.79 -19.81 14.25
C LEU A 386 -16.85 -18.32 13.93
N ASP A 387 -16.01 -17.51 14.60
CA ASP A 387 -15.94 -16.08 14.34
C ASP A 387 -15.59 -15.77 12.88
N VAL A 388 -14.53 -16.38 12.36
CA VAL A 388 -14.09 -16.17 10.97
C VAL A 388 -15.14 -16.67 9.98
N ARG A 389 -15.80 -17.79 10.25
CA ARG A 389 -16.92 -18.30 9.42
C ARG A 389 -18.08 -17.30 9.37
N ILE A 390 -18.45 -16.71 10.52
CA ILE A 390 -19.48 -15.67 10.57
C ILE A 390 -19.09 -14.44 9.76
N LEU A 391 -17.85 -13.98 9.85
CA LEU A 391 -17.35 -12.84 9.08
C LEU A 391 -17.41 -13.11 7.58
N LEU A 392 -16.97 -14.29 7.14
CA LEU A 392 -16.99 -14.69 5.73
C LEU A 392 -18.39 -15.01 5.18
N ALA A 393 -19.37 -15.20 6.06
CA ALA A 393 -20.79 -15.28 5.71
C ALA A 393 -21.52 -13.92 5.71
N GLY A 394 -20.77 -12.79 5.84
CA GLY A 394 -21.32 -11.43 5.86
C GLY A 394 -21.85 -10.99 7.23
N GLY A 395 -21.63 -11.79 8.28
CA GLY A 395 -22.06 -11.45 9.65
C GLY A 395 -21.06 -10.52 10.36
N LYS A 396 -21.38 -10.17 11.62
CA LYS A 396 -20.56 -9.31 12.48
C LYS A 396 -20.07 -10.04 13.71
N VAL A 397 -18.86 -9.73 14.15
CA VAL A 397 -18.23 -10.32 15.33
C VAL A 397 -17.71 -9.20 16.23
N PRO A 398 -17.99 -9.22 17.55
CA PRO A 398 -17.54 -8.16 18.45
C PRO A 398 -16.01 -8.21 18.62
N ALA A 399 -15.37 -7.03 18.69
CA ALA A 399 -13.93 -6.91 18.92
C ALA A 399 -13.49 -7.49 20.26
N VAL A 400 -14.34 -7.42 21.27
CA VAL A 400 -14.14 -7.99 22.60
C VAL A 400 -15.24 -9.01 22.86
N LYS A 401 -14.88 -10.20 23.32
CA LYS A 401 -15.85 -11.26 23.65
C LYS A 401 -16.61 -10.97 24.94
N THR A 402 -17.87 -11.40 24.93
CA THR A 402 -18.76 -11.42 26.09
C THR A 402 -19.37 -12.81 26.22
N LYS A 403 -20.06 -13.07 27.36
CA LYS A 403 -20.72 -14.36 27.57
C LYS A 403 -21.79 -14.67 26.52
N GLU A 404 -22.47 -13.64 26.02
CA GLU A 404 -23.50 -13.75 24.98
C GLU A 404 -22.93 -13.99 23.59
N SER A 405 -21.72 -13.52 23.34
CA SER A 405 -21.05 -13.62 22.03
C SER A 405 -20.16 -14.87 21.89
N PHE A 406 -19.79 -15.51 23.00
CA PHE A 406 -19.04 -16.76 22.99
C PHE A 406 -19.98 -17.95 22.77
N GLN A 407 -19.74 -18.78 21.74
CA GLN A 407 -20.70 -19.76 21.27
C GLN A 407 -20.33 -21.21 21.55
N LEU A 408 -19.04 -21.52 21.45
CA LEU A 408 -18.54 -22.88 21.57
C LEU A 408 -18.47 -23.28 23.03
N THR A 409 -19.13 -24.38 23.40
CA THR A 409 -18.95 -25.01 24.70
C THR A 409 -17.82 -26.04 24.65
N LEU A 410 -17.19 -26.31 25.80
CA LEU A 410 -16.12 -27.31 25.89
C LEU A 410 -16.59 -28.70 25.46
N GLU A 411 -17.84 -29.06 25.76
CA GLU A 411 -18.47 -30.32 25.39
C GLU A 411 -18.62 -30.47 23.86
N ASN A 412 -18.85 -29.37 23.17
CA ASN A 412 -19.01 -29.33 21.72
C ASN A 412 -17.67 -29.23 20.96
N LEU A 413 -16.56 -29.05 21.68
CA LEU A 413 -15.23 -28.98 21.06
C LEU A 413 -14.88 -30.29 20.32
N GLY A 414 -15.31 -31.45 20.85
CA GLY A 414 -15.20 -32.75 20.21
C GLY A 414 -16.10 -32.94 18.97
N LYS A 415 -17.00 -31.99 18.67
CA LYS A 415 -17.93 -32.00 17.53
C LYS A 415 -17.79 -30.74 16.68
N LEU A 416 -16.64 -30.11 16.72
CA LEU A 416 -16.39 -28.82 16.05
C LEU A 416 -16.80 -28.78 14.56
N PRO A 417 -16.54 -29.80 13.70
CA PRO A 417 -17.00 -29.81 12.31
C PRO A 417 -18.53 -29.72 12.16
N GLU A 418 -19.28 -30.37 13.04
CA GLU A 418 -20.74 -30.34 13.05
C GLU A 418 -21.27 -28.97 13.51
N VAL A 419 -20.61 -28.38 14.52
CA VAL A 419 -20.93 -27.04 15.00
C VAL A 419 -20.67 -26.00 13.92
N LEU A 420 -19.54 -26.08 13.22
CA LEU A 420 -19.22 -25.23 12.06
C LEU A 420 -20.27 -25.37 10.95
N ALA A 421 -20.67 -26.60 10.60
CA ALA A 421 -21.67 -26.85 9.56
C ALA A 421 -23.07 -26.32 9.95
N SER A 422 -23.41 -26.30 11.24
CA SER A 422 -24.69 -25.79 11.73
C SER A 422 -24.67 -24.29 12.05
N CYS A 423 -23.51 -23.65 12.00
CA CYS A 423 -23.35 -22.22 12.25
C CYS A 423 -24.04 -21.45 11.13
N LYS A 424 -25.18 -20.84 11.40
CA LYS A 424 -25.87 -19.94 10.52
C LYS A 424 -25.52 -18.50 10.87
N GLU A 425 -25.40 -17.69 9.84
CA GLU A 425 -25.29 -16.25 10.01
C GLU A 425 -26.39 -15.73 10.95
N LYS A 426 -25.99 -15.03 11.99
CA LYS A 426 -26.88 -14.24 12.83
C LYS A 426 -26.40 -12.82 12.78
N ALA A 427 -27.27 -11.91 12.38
CA ALA A 427 -27.00 -10.47 12.53
C ALA A 427 -26.64 -10.19 14.01
N ARG A 428 -25.39 -9.82 14.27
CA ARG A 428 -24.87 -9.53 15.60
C ARG A 428 -24.35 -8.11 15.64
N GLU A 429 -24.33 -7.55 16.83
CA GLU A 429 -23.56 -6.34 17.08
C GLU A 429 -22.07 -6.66 17.02
N GLY A 430 -21.30 -5.85 16.31
CA GLY A 430 -19.86 -6.05 16.17
C GLY A 430 -19.30 -5.44 14.91
N LEU A 431 -18.09 -5.85 14.59
CA LEU A 431 -17.36 -5.44 13.39
C LEU A 431 -17.57 -6.48 12.29
N ASP A 432 -17.69 -6.02 11.05
CA ASP A 432 -17.74 -6.85 9.85
C ASP A 432 -16.35 -7.23 9.34
N TYR A 433 -16.30 -7.96 8.24
CA TYR A 433 -15.06 -8.41 7.63
C TYR A 433 -14.15 -7.25 7.23
N GLU A 434 -14.73 -6.19 6.63
CA GLU A 434 -13.96 -5.02 6.16
C GLU A 434 -13.31 -4.28 7.33
N ALA A 435 -14.03 -4.05 8.42
CA ALA A 435 -13.46 -3.44 9.63
C ALA A 435 -12.31 -4.27 10.22
N TYR A 436 -12.39 -5.60 10.15
CA TYR A 436 -11.28 -6.48 10.53
C TYR A 436 -10.10 -6.40 9.56
N LEU A 437 -10.36 -6.29 8.24
CA LEU A 437 -9.30 -6.02 7.27
C LEU A 437 -8.59 -4.70 7.56
N GLN A 438 -9.35 -3.64 7.84
CA GLN A 438 -8.78 -2.34 8.21
C GLN A 438 -7.84 -2.46 9.42
N MET A 439 -8.21 -3.24 10.43
CA MET A 439 -7.33 -3.52 11.58
C MET A 439 -6.05 -4.27 11.20
N LEU A 440 -6.14 -5.24 10.29
CA LEU A 440 -4.97 -5.98 9.79
C LEU A 440 -4.03 -5.07 8.97
N PHE A 441 -4.56 -4.12 8.22
CA PHE A 441 -3.75 -3.13 7.50
C PHE A 441 -2.96 -2.22 8.45
N LEU A 442 -3.53 -1.87 9.61
CA LEU A 442 -2.87 -1.04 10.62
C LEU A 442 -1.61 -1.71 11.21
N THR A 443 -1.62 -3.03 11.32
CA THR A 443 -0.50 -3.84 11.87
C THR A 443 0.39 -4.44 10.79
N GLY A 444 -0.02 -4.38 9.52
CA GLY A 444 0.67 -4.99 8.39
C GLY A 444 1.93 -4.26 7.91
N LYS A 445 2.52 -4.78 6.85
CA LYS A 445 3.75 -4.25 6.23
C LYS A 445 3.45 -3.03 5.34
N LYS A 446 3.18 -1.88 5.94
CA LYS A 446 2.79 -0.63 5.27
C LYS A 446 3.69 -0.22 4.10
N LYS A 447 5.00 -0.51 4.17
CA LYS A 447 5.96 -0.18 3.10
C LYS A 447 5.68 -0.88 1.76
N SER A 448 4.99 -2.01 1.78
CA SER A 448 4.70 -2.77 0.56
C SER A 448 3.36 -2.41 -0.10
N TYR A 449 2.48 -1.70 0.59
CA TYR A 449 1.15 -1.39 0.06
C TYR A 449 1.18 -0.49 -1.18
N PRO A 450 1.98 0.60 -1.24
CA PRO A 450 2.00 1.47 -2.41
C PRO A 450 2.39 0.71 -3.68
N MET A 451 3.47 -0.07 -3.64
CA MET A 451 3.91 -0.83 -4.81
C MET A 451 2.92 -1.93 -5.22
N ARG A 452 2.24 -2.58 -4.25
CA ARG A 452 1.21 -3.57 -4.56
C ARG A 452 -0.02 -2.92 -5.18
N ALA A 453 -0.40 -1.71 -4.74
CA ALA A 453 -1.48 -0.95 -5.37
C ALA A 453 -1.13 -0.60 -6.81
N LEU A 454 0.09 -0.11 -7.09
CA LEU A 454 0.56 0.15 -8.43
C LEU A 454 0.57 -1.11 -9.32
N ASN A 455 0.91 -2.28 -8.78
CA ASN A 455 0.80 -3.55 -9.50
C ASN A 455 -0.64 -3.84 -9.94
N LEU A 456 -1.62 -3.64 -9.04
CA LEU A 456 -3.04 -3.86 -9.35
C LEU A 456 -3.53 -2.85 -10.39
N ILE A 457 -3.22 -1.57 -10.21
CA ILE A 457 -3.58 -0.49 -11.14
C ILE A 457 -3.08 -0.84 -12.55
N GLU A 458 -1.82 -1.22 -12.68
CA GLU A 458 -1.25 -1.63 -13.97
C GLU A 458 -2.00 -2.82 -14.57
N CYS A 459 -2.21 -3.88 -13.77
CA CYS A 459 -2.89 -5.09 -14.25
C CYS A 459 -4.35 -4.83 -14.63
N ASN A 460 -5.04 -3.95 -13.92
CA ASN A 460 -6.42 -3.57 -14.20
C ASN A 460 -6.51 -2.71 -15.48
N LEU A 461 -5.65 -1.71 -15.61
CA LEU A 461 -5.63 -0.85 -16.80
C LEU A 461 -5.25 -1.63 -18.06
N ARG A 462 -4.34 -2.61 -17.97
CA ARG A 462 -3.99 -3.46 -19.11
C ARG A 462 -5.15 -4.28 -19.67
N LYS A 463 -6.23 -4.48 -18.92
CA LYS A 463 -7.44 -5.16 -19.41
C LYS A 463 -8.31 -4.28 -20.30
N LYS A 464 -8.12 -2.97 -20.26
CA LYS A 464 -8.85 -2.03 -21.10
C LYS A 464 -8.39 -2.08 -22.54
N GLU A 465 -9.30 -1.78 -23.45
CA GLU A 465 -9.01 -1.71 -24.87
C GLU A 465 -7.94 -0.63 -25.16
N GLY A 466 -6.89 -1.00 -25.85
CA GLY A 466 -5.77 -0.11 -26.18
C GLY A 466 -4.69 0.03 -25.11
N MET A 467 -4.88 -0.49 -23.88
CA MET A 467 -3.95 -0.34 -22.75
C MET A 467 -3.07 -1.59 -22.51
N GLY A 468 -3.08 -2.57 -23.41
CA GLY A 468 -2.36 -3.85 -23.22
C GLY A 468 -0.85 -3.74 -22.95
N HIS A 469 -0.21 -2.65 -23.37
CA HIS A 469 1.22 -2.37 -23.17
C HIS A 469 1.50 -1.37 -22.04
N PHE A 470 0.46 -0.91 -21.33
CA PHE A 470 0.63 0.07 -20.28
C PHE A 470 1.57 -0.44 -19.18
N GLN A 471 2.52 0.42 -18.77
CA GLN A 471 3.45 0.16 -17.68
C GLN A 471 3.46 1.34 -16.71
N ILE A 472 3.13 1.07 -15.45
CA ILE A 472 3.01 2.10 -14.42
C ILE A 472 4.36 2.76 -14.08
N ASP A 473 5.47 2.05 -14.29
CA ASP A 473 6.82 2.58 -14.13
C ASP A 473 7.29 3.46 -15.31
N HIS A 474 6.44 3.65 -16.34
CA HIS A 474 6.61 4.69 -17.36
C HIS A 474 5.84 5.97 -17.04
N CYS A 475 5.03 5.98 -15.96
CA CYS A 475 4.23 7.12 -15.58
C CYS A 475 5.04 8.15 -14.80
N ILE A 476 5.20 9.34 -15.41
CA ILE A 476 5.93 10.47 -14.84
C ILE A 476 5.01 11.26 -13.92
N ALA A 477 5.44 11.46 -12.66
CA ALA A 477 4.82 12.33 -11.66
C ALA A 477 5.44 13.73 -11.62
N GLY A 478 6.63 13.90 -12.20
CA GLY A 478 7.31 15.18 -12.28
C GLY A 478 8.52 15.12 -13.19
N LEU A 479 8.94 16.27 -13.67
CA LEU A 479 10.11 16.39 -14.53
C LEU A 479 10.89 17.69 -14.30
N GLU A 480 12.16 17.65 -14.62
CA GLU A 480 13.04 18.80 -14.73
C GLU A 480 13.58 18.86 -16.16
N ALA A 481 13.45 20.02 -16.77
CA ALA A 481 13.87 20.24 -18.15
C ALA A 481 14.75 21.47 -18.26
N GLU A 482 15.60 21.48 -19.30
CA GLU A 482 16.41 22.62 -19.71
C GLU A 482 16.04 22.96 -21.15
N ALA A 483 15.98 24.26 -21.43
CA ALA A 483 15.78 24.77 -22.79
C ALA A 483 16.89 25.74 -23.19
N GLU A 484 17.32 25.63 -24.43
CA GLU A 484 18.29 26.52 -25.07
C GLU A 484 17.59 27.59 -25.88
N TRP A 485 18.07 28.82 -25.73
CA TRP A 485 17.46 30.00 -26.32
C TRP A 485 18.49 30.85 -27.05
N GLU A 486 18.09 31.33 -28.21
CA GLU A 486 18.82 32.32 -28.98
C GLU A 486 18.16 33.70 -28.83
N LEU A 487 18.96 34.68 -28.49
CA LEU A 487 18.57 36.08 -28.42
C LEU A 487 19.42 36.93 -29.35
N SER A 488 18.81 37.45 -30.43
CA SER A 488 19.47 38.34 -31.33
C SER A 488 19.48 39.77 -30.76
N PRO A 489 20.63 40.45 -30.72
CA PRO A 489 20.74 41.84 -30.29
C PRO A 489 20.01 42.78 -31.27
N VAL A 490 19.30 43.80 -30.74
CA VAL A 490 18.60 44.80 -31.56
C VAL A 490 19.23 46.15 -31.42
N PHE A 491 19.28 46.65 -30.17
CA PHE A 491 19.84 47.99 -29.92
C PHE A 491 21.37 47.99 -29.83
N ALA A 492 21.99 46.87 -29.46
CA ALA A 492 23.44 46.71 -29.48
C ALA A 492 24.01 46.57 -30.90
N ALA A 493 23.19 46.20 -31.92
CA ALA A 493 23.59 46.19 -33.30
C ALA A 493 23.82 47.62 -33.90
N LEU A 494 23.27 48.67 -33.30
CA LEU A 494 23.51 50.06 -33.75
C LEU A 494 24.99 50.48 -33.62
N PRO A 495 25.70 50.25 -32.49
CA PRO A 495 27.13 50.46 -32.37
C PRO A 495 27.97 49.55 -33.28
N GLU A 496 27.50 48.32 -33.56
CA GLU A 496 28.17 47.33 -34.38
C GLU A 496 28.33 47.82 -35.83
N ALA A 497 27.30 48.48 -36.37
CA ALA A 497 27.37 49.08 -37.73
C ALA A 497 28.48 50.15 -37.83
N PHE A 498 28.87 50.76 -36.68
CA PHE A 498 29.91 51.78 -36.65
C PHE A 498 31.27 51.25 -36.19
N LEU A 499 31.31 50.22 -35.31
CA LEU A 499 32.54 49.76 -34.65
C LEU A 499 33.08 48.42 -35.19
N LYS A 500 32.36 47.72 -36.07
CA LYS A 500 32.69 46.38 -36.59
C LYS A 500 33.06 45.34 -35.55
N THR A 501 32.50 45.45 -34.36
CA THR A 501 32.65 44.48 -33.26
C THR A 501 31.47 43.53 -33.32
N GLY A 502 31.67 42.32 -33.87
CA GLY A 502 30.61 41.30 -34.01
C GLY A 502 30.07 40.86 -32.65
N LEU A 503 28.99 41.51 -32.20
CA LEU A 503 28.15 41.01 -31.14
C LEU A 503 27.19 40.01 -31.75
N GLY A 504 27.58 38.72 -31.77
CA GLY A 504 26.74 37.60 -32.25
C GLY A 504 25.49 37.41 -31.38
N ALA A 505 24.61 36.57 -31.82
CA ALA A 505 23.50 36.09 -31.02
C ALA A 505 23.98 35.56 -29.65
N VAL A 506 23.24 35.85 -28.60
CA VAL A 506 23.57 35.39 -27.26
C VAL A 506 22.72 34.17 -26.95
N ASN A 507 23.39 33.03 -26.76
CA ASN A 507 22.74 31.81 -26.30
C ASN A 507 22.70 31.79 -24.78
N TYR A 508 21.60 31.34 -24.22
CA TYR A 508 21.44 31.14 -22.79
C TYR A 508 20.49 29.97 -22.52
N HIS A 509 20.61 29.39 -21.34
CA HIS A 509 19.84 28.26 -20.89
C HIS A 509 18.87 28.66 -19.78
N THR A 510 17.68 28.06 -19.77
CA THR A 510 16.76 28.12 -18.64
C THR A 510 16.47 26.72 -18.18
N ARG A 511 16.24 26.57 -16.87
CA ARG A 511 15.81 25.31 -16.26
C ARG A 511 14.48 25.53 -15.56
N GLY A 512 13.60 24.57 -15.70
CA GLY A 512 12.32 24.49 -15.01
C GLY A 512 12.13 23.12 -14.40
N LYS A 513 11.46 23.06 -13.26
CA LYS A 513 11.10 21.83 -12.55
C LYS A 513 9.64 21.91 -12.17
N PHE A 514 8.91 20.86 -12.41
CA PHE A 514 7.52 20.72 -11.93
C PHE A 514 7.28 19.28 -11.47
N ILE A 515 6.54 19.14 -10.37
CA ILE A 515 6.06 17.87 -9.83
C ILE A 515 4.56 18.09 -9.59
N TYR A 516 3.72 17.07 -9.85
CA TYR A 516 2.33 17.13 -9.47
C TYR A 516 2.24 17.27 -7.94
N GLU A 517 2.02 18.50 -7.51
CA GLU A 517 1.54 18.84 -6.17
C GLU A 517 0.05 19.15 -6.33
N ILE A 518 -0.79 18.30 -5.81
CA ILE A 518 -2.25 18.49 -5.92
C ILE A 518 -2.77 18.95 -4.57
#